data_55f3f97bd93cedf38a48d738551e9129
#
_entry.id   55f3f97bd93cedf38a48d738551e9129
#
_cell.length_a   1.000
_cell.length_b   1.000
_cell.length_c   1.000
_cell.angle_alpha   90.00
_cell.angle_beta   90.00
_cell.angle_gamma   90.00
#
_symmetry.space_group_name_H-M   'P 1'
#
loop_
_entity.id
_entity.type
_entity.pdbx_description
1 polymer ?
#
loop_
_entity_poly.entity_id
_entity_poly.type
_entity_poly.pdbx_seq_one_letter_code
_entity_poly.pdbx_strand_id
1 'polypeptide(L)'
;MNGQISELQNSHKEWVDYNFPSQPSYQPLLGIGEEVGELMHAHLKEEQGIRSVNALALKEDALGDIFIYMMSYANAEGLDLESCILKAWGEVSSRDWVQYPITGMPE
;
A
#
# COMPACT_ATOMS: atom_id res chain seq x y z
N MET A 1 19.93 7.33 -8.29
CA MET A 1 19.24 6.32 -9.13
C MET A 1 17.90 6.00 -8.50
N ASN A 2 16.83 6.11 -9.28
CA ASN A 2 15.50 5.78 -8.78
C ASN A 2 15.32 4.27 -8.74
N GLY A 3 14.72 3.78 -7.67
CA GLY A 3 14.33 2.39 -7.58
C GLY A 3 13.06 2.10 -8.34
N GLN A 4 12.68 0.83 -8.39
CA GLN A 4 11.53 0.37 -9.16
C GLN A 4 10.22 0.98 -8.66
N ILE A 5 10.06 1.15 -7.35
CA ILE A 5 8.85 1.75 -6.79
C ILE A 5 8.73 3.21 -7.20
N SER A 6 9.85 3.96 -7.15
CA SER A 6 9.87 5.34 -7.61
C SER A 6 9.54 5.46 -9.08
N GLU A 7 10.03 4.55 -9.91
CA GLU A 7 9.72 4.53 -11.34
C GLU A 7 8.24 4.27 -11.59
N LEU A 8 7.64 3.33 -10.86
CA LEU A 8 6.21 3.04 -10.96
C LEU A 8 5.39 4.26 -10.51
N GLN A 9 5.81 4.91 -9.43
CA GLN A 9 5.12 6.09 -8.92
C GLN A 9 5.12 7.22 -9.95
N ASN A 10 6.25 7.45 -10.61
CA ASN A 10 6.36 8.46 -11.67
C ASN A 10 5.47 8.12 -12.87
N SER A 11 5.47 6.86 -13.29
CA SER A 11 4.62 6.39 -14.38
C SER A 11 3.14 6.56 -14.04
N HIS A 12 2.77 6.24 -12.81
CA HIS A 12 1.41 6.40 -12.33
C HIS A 12 0.98 7.87 -12.32
N LYS A 13 1.90 8.77 -11.93
CA LYS A 13 1.61 10.20 -11.92
C LYS A 13 1.26 10.71 -13.31
N GLU A 14 2.02 10.30 -14.31
CA GLU A 14 1.73 10.69 -15.69
C GLU A 14 0.35 10.22 -16.14
N TRP A 15 0.01 8.98 -15.77
CA TRP A 15 -1.28 8.41 -16.09
C TRP A 15 -2.43 9.15 -15.40
N VAL A 16 -2.28 9.48 -14.12
CA VAL A 16 -3.29 10.24 -13.36
C VAL A 16 -3.44 11.65 -13.90
N ASP A 17 -2.33 12.32 -14.19
CA ASP A 17 -2.38 13.70 -14.72
C ASP A 17 -3.14 13.75 -16.05
N TYR A 18 -3.05 12.69 -16.84
CA TYR A 18 -3.77 12.60 -18.10
C TYR A 18 -5.26 12.25 -17.89
N ASN A 19 -5.54 11.22 -17.08
CA ASN A 19 -6.89 10.66 -16.93
C ASN A 19 -7.76 11.41 -15.91
N PHE A 20 -7.14 11.92 -14.86
CA PHE A 20 -7.85 12.59 -13.75
C PHE A 20 -7.09 13.84 -13.32
N PRO A 21 -7.01 14.87 -14.21
CA PRO A 21 -6.27 16.08 -13.85
C PRO A 21 -6.88 16.76 -12.62
N SER A 22 -5.99 17.26 -11.74
CA SER A 22 -6.39 17.95 -10.51
C SER A 22 -7.09 17.05 -9.49
N GLN A 23 -6.76 15.74 -9.47
CA GLN A 23 -7.32 14.82 -8.49
C GLN A 23 -6.91 15.25 -7.08
N PRO A 24 -7.87 15.52 -6.17
CA PRO A 24 -7.52 15.89 -4.79
C PRO A 24 -7.04 14.66 -4.01
N SER A 25 -6.14 14.89 -3.04
CA SER A 25 -5.47 13.80 -2.32
C SER A 25 -6.42 12.92 -1.52
N TYR A 26 -7.59 13.43 -1.11
CA TYR A 26 -8.51 12.62 -0.35
C TYR A 26 -9.12 11.47 -1.18
N GLN A 27 -9.17 11.60 -2.50
CA GLN A 27 -9.70 10.53 -3.36
C GLN A 27 -8.86 9.26 -3.31
N PRO A 28 -7.55 9.31 -3.60
CA PRO A 28 -6.75 8.09 -3.44
C PRO A 28 -6.63 7.62 -2.00
N LEU A 29 -6.72 8.53 -1.02
CA LEU A 29 -6.73 8.14 0.38
C LEU A 29 -7.92 7.23 0.70
N LEU A 30 -9.12 7.64 0.25
CA LEU A 30 -10.31 6.81 0.41
C LEU A 30 -10.22 5.52 -0.39
N GLY A 31 -9.58 5.57 -1.57
CA GLY A 31 -9.32 4.38 -2.38
C GLY A 31 -8.50 3.34 -1.65
N ILE A 32 -7.50 3.75 -0.88
CA ILE A 32 -6.70 2.83 -0.04
C ILE A 32 -7.62 2.07 0.90
N GLY A 33 -8.50 2.79 1.61
CA GLY A 33 -9.44 2.18 2.54
C GLY A 33 -10.40 1.20 1.87
N GLU A 34 -10.91 1.57 0.70
CA GLU A 34 -11.80 0.73 -0.08
C GLU A 34 -11.11 -0.59 -0.46
N GLU A 35 -9.89 -0.52 -0.96
CA GLU A 35 -9.15 -1.72 -1.39
C GLU A 35 -8.73 -2.59 -0.22
N VAL A 36 -8.38 -2.01 0.92
CA VAL A 36 -8.13 -2.77 2.14
C VAL A 36 -9.40 -3.52 2.54
N GLY A 37 -10.55 -2.88 2.44
CA GLY A 37 -11.84 -3.53 2.70
C GLY A 37 -12.11 -4.70 1.78
N GLU A 38 -11.77 -4.57 0.49
CA GLU A 38 -11.93 -5.65 -0.47
C GLU A 38 -11.01 -6.83 -0.15
N LEU A 39 -9.77 -6.55 0.25
CA LEU A 39 -8.84 -7.60 0.68
C LEU A 39 -9.39 -8.36 1.89
N MET A 40 -9.89 -7.63 2.88
CA MET A 40 -10.48 -8.21 4.08
C MET A 40 -11.70 -9.05 3.74
N HIS A 41 -12.55 -8.56 2.82
CA HIS A 41 -13.72 -9.30 2.37
C HIS A 41 -13.34 -10.62 1.70
N ALA A 42 -12.36 -10.59 0.78
CA ALA A 42 -11.94 -11.79 0.08
C ALA A 42 -11.39 -12.85 1.06
N HIS A 43 -10.60 -12.42 2.02
CA HIS A 43 -10.03 -13.32 3.03
C HIS A 43 -11.11 -13.90 3.93
N LEU A 44 -12.04 -13.07 4.39
CA LEU A 44 -13.13 -13.51 5.25
C LEU A 44 -14.01 -14.54 4.55
N LYS A 45 -14.38 -14.31 3.30
CA LYS A 45 -15.23 -15.22 2.54
C LYS A 45 -14.55 -16.56 2.27
N GLU A 46 -13.24 -16.53 2.06
CA GLU A 46 -12.46 -17.75 1.92
C GLU A 46 -12.50 -18.58 3.20
N GLU A 47 -12.29 -17.95 4.36
CA GLU A 47 -12.34 -18.65 5.64
C GLU A 47 -13.73 -19.18 5.96
N GLN A 48 -14.77 -18.45 5.59
CA GLN A 48 -16.16 -18.90 5.79
C GLN A 48 -16.57 -20.01 4.82
N GLY A 49 -15.79 -20.23 3.76
CA GLY A 49 -16.11 -21.23 2.75
C GLY A 49 -17.26 -20.83 1.84
N ILE A 50 -17.58 -19.55 1.76
CA ILE A 50 -18.62 -19.03 0.87
C ILE A 50 -18.02 -17.97 -0.05
N ARG A 51 -18.52 -17.93 -1.30
CA ARG A 51 -18.05 -16.96 -2.30
C ARG A 51 -16.52 -16.98 -2.44
N SER A 52 -15.92 -18.16 -2.22
CA SER A 52 -14.46 -18.27 -2.18
C SER A 52 -13.85 -18.64 -3.52
N VAL A 53 -14.63 -18.68 -4.58
CA VAL A 53 -14.13 -18.91 -5.93
C VAL A 53 -13.21 -17.73 -6.30
N ASN A 54 -11.99 -18.05 -6.75
CA ASN A 54 -10.99 -17.06 -7.12
C ASN A 54 -10.49 -16.17 -5.96
N ALA A 55 -10.55 -16.67 -4.72
CA ALA A 55 -10.10 -15.90 -3.55
C ALA A 55 -8.66 -15.41 -3.71
N LEU A 56 -7.76 -16.26 -4.23
CA LEU A 56 -6.36 -15.88 -4.47
C LEU A 56 -6.25 -14.70 -5.45
N ALA A 57 -6.95 -14.79 -6.58
CA ALA A 57 -6.93 -13.72 -7.58
C ALA A 57 -7.48 -12.41 -7.02
N LEU A 58 -8.54 -12.47 -6.21
CA LEU A 58 -9.11 -11.28 -5.57
C LEU A 58 -8.14 -10.65 -4.57
N LYS A 59 -7.42 -11.47 -3.82
CA LYS A 59 -6.38 -10.97 -2.89
C LYS A 59 -5.22 -10.32 -3.63
N GLU A 60 -4.77 -10.93 -4.72
CA GLU A 60 -3.69 -10.38 -5.54
C GLU A 60 -4.09 -9.03 -6.13
N ASP A 61 -5.31 -8.94 -6.69
CA ASP A 61 -5.84 -7.69 -7.23
C ASP A 61 -5.92 -6.60 -6.16
N ALA A 62 -6.45 -6.95 -4.99
CA ALA A 62 -6.59 -5.98 -3.90
C ALA A 62 -5.23 -5.48 -3.41
N LEU A 63 -4.25 -6.36 -3.25
CA LEU A 63 -2.89 -5.94 -2.85
C LEU A 63 -2.28 -4.99 -3.88
N GLY A 64 -2.41 -5.30 -5.16
CA GLY A 64 -1.92 -4.43 -6.22
C GLY A 64 -2.62 -3.07 -6.19
N ASP A 65 -3.94 -3.07 -6.08
CA ASP A 65 -4.73 -1.84 -6.08
C ASP A 65 -4.46 -0.96 -4.86
N ILE A 66 -4.19 -1.56 -3.69
CA ILE A 66 -3.77 -0.81 -2.50
C ILE A 66 -2.50 -0.02 -2.81
N PHE A 67 -1.49 -0.65 -3.41
CA PHE A 67 -0.24 0.02 -3.76
C PHE A 67 -0.43 1.09 -4.82
N ILE A 68 -1.29 0.86 -5.81
CA ILE A 68 -1.62 1.87 -6.83
C ILE A 68 -2.18 3.13 -6.14
N TYR A 69 -3.15 2.98 -5.24
CA TYR A 69 -3.70 4.12 -4.53
C TYR A 69 -2.69 4.77 -3.59
N MET A 70 -1.77 3.99 -2.98
CA MET A 70 -0.71 4.55 -2.16
C MET A 70 0.23 5.43 -2.98
N MET A 71 0.60 5.00 -4.19
CA MET A 71 1.42 5.82 -5.07
C MET A 71 0.68 7.09 -5.49
N SER A 72 -0.61 6.97 -5.76
CA SER A 72 -1.44 8.12 -6.14
C SER A 72 -1.52 9.15 -5.01
N TYR A 73 -1.74 8.67 -3.78
CA TYR A 73 -1.77 9.53 -2.60
C TYR A 73 -0.42 10.22 -2.39
N ALA A 74 0.67 9.45 -2.48
CA ALA A 74 2.02 10.01 -2.32
C ALA A 74 2.28 11.11 -3.35
N ASN A 75 1.92 10.88 -4.61
CA ASN A 75 2.06 11.89 -5.65
C ASN A 75 1.27 13.17 -5.33
N ALA A 76 0.02 13.00 -4.87
CA ALA A 76 -0.82 14.14 -4.54
C ALA A 76 -0.28 14.96 -3.37
N GLU A 77 0.42 14.31 -2.43
CA GLU A 77 0.98 14.97 -1.25
C GLU A 77 2.46 15.35 -1.41
N GLY A 78 3.04 15.12 -2.58
CA GLY A 78 4.44 15.45 -2.83
C GLY A 78 5.43 14.57 -2.08
N LEU A 79 5.05 13.32 -1.81
CA LEU A 79 5.89 12.36 -1.09
C LEU A 79 6.45 11.31 -2.05
N ASP A 80 7.63 10.77 -1.73
CA ASP A 80 8.19 9.64 -2.46
C ASP A 80 7.92 8.37 -1.67
N LEU A 81 7.06 7.51 -2.22
CA LEU A 81 6.62 6.30 -1.52
C LEU A 81 7.79 5.37 -1.19
N GLU A 82 8.74 5.20 -2.11
CA GLU A 82 9.90 4.34 -1.87
C GLU A 82 10.70 4.81 -0.67
N SER A 83 10.95 6.12 -0.57
CA SER A 83 11.66 6.70 0.58
C SER A 83 10.90 6.47 1.88
N CYS A 84 9.57 6.60 1.86
CA CYS A 84 8.74 6.33 3.02
C CYS A 84 8.88 4.87 3.47
N ILE A 85 8.85 3.93 2.52
CA ILE A 85 8.98 2.50 2.80
C ILE A 85 10.36 2.19 3.38
N LEU A 86 11.40 2.71 2.76
CA LEU A 86 12.78 2.44 3.19
C LEU A 86 13.04 3.00 4.59
N LYS A 87 12.53 4.18 4.88
CA LYS A 87 12.65 4.77 6.21
C LYS A 87 11.92 3.93 7.26
N ALA A 88 10.69 3.55 6.98
CA ALA A 88 9.90 2.73 7.90
C ALA A 88 10.56 1.38 8.13
N TRP A 89 11.07 0.75 7.07
CA TRP A 89 11.75 -0.55 7.19
C TRP A 89 13.03 -0.45 8.00
N GLY A 90 13.80 0.64 7.80
CA GLY A 90 15.01 0.86 8.61
C GLY A 90 14.70 0.91 10.10
N GLU A 91 13.61 1.55 10.49
CA GLU A 91 13.18 1.62 11.89
C GLU A 91 12.65 0.26 12.38
N VAL A 92 11.75 -0.36 11.63
CA VAL A 92 11.12 -1.62 12.01
C VAL A 92 12.14 -2.75 12.09
N SER A 93 13.03 -2.85 11.11
CA SER A 93 14.01 -3.93 11.03
C SER A 93 15.10 -3.84 12.11
N SER A 94 15.24 -2.69 12.76
CA SER A 94 16.21 -2.51 13.85
C SER A 94 15.71 -3.05 15.19
N ARG A 95 14.42 -3.41 15.28
CA ARG A 95 13.84 -3.89 16.53
C ARG A 95 14.04 -5.39 16.70
N ASP A 96 14.22 -5.79 17.96
CA ASP A 96 14.34 -7.20 18.34
C ASP A 96 13.31 -7.50 19.44
N TRP A 97 12.15 -7.99 19.01
CA TRP A 97 11.04 -8.27 19.93
C TRP A 97 11.25 -9.55 20.73
N VAL A 98 12.18 -10.41 20.29
CA VAL A 98 12.53 -11.62 21.04
C VAL A 98 13.33 -11.25 22.28
N GLN A 99 14.36 -10.41 22.10
CA GLN A 99 15.24 -9.99 23.19
C GLN A 99 14.63 -8.85 24.02
N TYR A 100 13.90 -7.92 23.37
CA TYR A 100 13.33 -6.74 24.02
C TYR A 100 11.82 -6.69 23.76
N PRO A 101 11.01 -7.52 24.46
CA PRO A 101 9.61 -7.68 24.09
C PRO A 101 8.69 -6.49 24.40
N ILE A 102 9.18 -5.48 25.11
CA ILE A 102 8.37 -4.30 25.45
C ILE A 102 8.54 -3.17 24.44
N THR A 103 9.78 -2.84 24.08
CA THR A 103 10.06 -1.73 23.16
C THR A 103 10.70 -2.14 21.86
N GLY A 104 11.23 -3.36 21.77
CA GLY A 104 12.00 -3.82 20.62
C GLY A 104 13.43 -3.29 20.59
N MET A 105 13.82 -2.47 21.56
CA MET A 105 15.12 -1.80 21.61
C MET A 105 15.79 -2.02 22.95
N PRO A 106 17.15 -2.01 23.03
CA PRO A 106 17.87 -2.03 24.30
C PRO A 106 17.48 -0.83 25.17
N GLU A 107 17.39 -1.07 26.47
CA GLU A 107 17.11 -0.02 27.44
C GLU A 107 18.37 0.72 27.86
#